data_4d3bcfd282522f18b1396432c487a497
#
_entry.id   4d3bcfd282522f18b1396432c487a497
#
_cell.length_a   1.000
_cell.length_b   1.000
_cell.length_c   1.000
_cell.angle_alpha   90.00
_cell.angle_beta   90.00
_cell.angle_gamma   90.00
#
_symmetry.space_group_name_H-M   'P 1'
#
loop_
_entity.id
_entity.type
_entity.pdbx_description
1 polymer ?
#
loop_
_entity_poly.entity_id
_entity_poly.type
_entity_poly.pdbx_seq_one_letter_code
_entity_poly.pdbx_strand_id
1 'polypeptide(L)'
;SKAGLDSQGLTKDNVENFISGLPLTKYLKNEFSMEPKNWAVWSNGLISSGGVDFSVGELGRRSESEGFTIGADFNLAENSLFGFALRDGTEDVKISTDGSNFNSDNLSISFYNTWKPKEGNFIDTFLSFGETTQVTSRIVDVANNTKVAGKLKSQQIFGAVKYNFAKNFKDITFNNYSSLN
;
A
#
# COMPACT_ATOMS: atom_id res chain seq x y z
N SER A 1 15.80 -11.53 -4.47
CA SER A 1 14.73 -10.84 -3.70
C SER A 1 13.50 -10.73 -4.59
N LYS A 2 12.44 -11.43 -4.23
CA LYS A 2 11.17 -11.41 -4.96
C LYS A 2 10.42 -10.12 -4.62
N ALA A 3 10.52 -9.10 -5.44
CA ALA A 3 9.55 -8.03 -5.50
C ALA A 3 8.66 -8.30 -6.71
N GLY A 4 7.71 -9.21 -6.55
CA GLY A 4 6.64 -9.41 -7.51
C GLY A 4 5.51 -8.46 -7.17
N LEU A 5 5.43 -7.35 -7.86
CA LEU A 5 4.20 -6.57 -7.91
C LEU A 5 3.24 -7.31 -8.84
N ASP A 6 2.28 -8.03 -8.25
CA ASP A 6 1.14 -8.49 -9.02
C ASP A 6 0.34 -7.28 -9.51
N SER A 7 -0.05 -7.33 -10.78
CA SER A 7 -0.83 -6.30 -11.50
C SER A 7 -2.27 -6.11 -10.98
N GLN A 8 -2.56 -6.62 -9.83
CA GLN A 8 -3.83 -6.43 -9.14
C GLN A 8 -3.56 -5.50 -7.97
N GLY A 9 -3.98 -4.27 -8.07
CA GLY A 9 -3.96 -3.20 -7.09
C GLY A 9 -3.68 -3.61 -5.66
N LEU A 10 -3.82 -3.17 -4.61
CA LEU A 10 -3.52 -3.46 -3.22
C LEU A 10 -3.36 -4.98 -2.92
N THR A 11 -2.15 -5.52 -3.13
CA THR A 11 -1.82 -6.87 -2.63
C THR A 11 -1.61 -6.82 -1.11
N LYS A 12 -1.75 -7.96 -0.44
CA LYS A 12 -1.50 -8.10 1.01
C LYS A 12 -0.15 -7.49 1.42
N ASP A 13 0.89 -7.73 0.63
CA ASP A 13 2.24 -7.23 0.90
C ASP A 13 2.34 -5.71 0.73
N ASN A 14 1.59 -5.12 -0.22
CA ASN A 14 1.52 -3.68 -0.41
C ASN A 14 0.77 -2.99 0.73
N VAL A 15 -0.23 -3.64 1.28
CA VAL A 15 -0.98 -3.14 2.44
C VAL A 15 -0.16 -3.27 3.70
N GLU A 16 0.54 -4.38 3.92
CA GLU A 16 1.45 -4.52 5.06
C GLU A 16 2.59 -3.52 4.99
N ASN A 17 3.15 -3.28 3.80
CA ASN A 17 4.16 -2.24 3.58
C ASN A 17 3.58 -0.82 3.74
N PHE A 18 2.35 -0.58 3.29
CA PHE A 18 1.66 0.69 3.49
C PHE A 18 1.37 0.92 4.99
N ILE A 19 0.81 -0.08 5.68
CA ILE A 19 0.52 0.01 7.13
C ILE A 19 1.82 0.11 7.93
N SER A 20 2.89 -0.61 7.56
CA SER A 20 4.20 -0.52 8.22
C SER A 20 4.96 0.77 7.91
N GLY A 21 4.71 1.37 6.76
CA GLY A 21 5.25 2.67 6.33
C GLY A 21 4.46 3.87 6.85
N LEU A 22 3.26 3.65 7.39
CA LEU A 22 2.53 4.72 8.05
C LEU A 22 3.32 5.22 9.27
N PRO A 23 3.39 6.53 9.50
CA PRO A 23 4.04 7.12 10.68
C PRO A 23 3.55 6.52 12.00
N LEU A 24 2.39 5.86 12.02
CA LEU A 24 1.82 5.13 13.15
C LEU A 24 2.81 4.18 13.83
N THR A 25 3.59 3.41 13.06
CA THR A 25 4.60 2.51 13.65
C THR A 25 5.76 3.25 14.28
N LYS A 26 6.06 4.47 13.83
CA LYS A 26 7.11 5.33 14.37
C LYS A 26 6.62 6.05 15.63
N TYR A 27 5.35 6.43 15.69
CA TYR A 27 4.72 7.03 16.87
C TYR A 27 4.47 6.01 17.99
N LEU A 28 4.26 4.75 17.67
CA LEU A 28 4.06 3.68 18.66
C LEU A 28 5.38 3.23 19.33
N LYS A 29 6.55 3.54 18.75
CA LYS A 29 7.87 3.19 19.32
C LYS A 29 8.49 4.26 20.21
N ASN A 30 8.09 5.50 20.07
CA ASN A 30 8.58 6.58 20.91
C ASN A 30 7.51 6.92 21.94
N GLU A 31 7.88 6.85 23.21
CA GLU A 31 7.07 7.33 24.32
C GLU A 31 6.40 8.67 23.99
N PHE A 32 5.10 8.73 24.18
CA PHE A 32 4.27 9.90 24.01
C PHE A 32 4.77 11.07 24.87
N SER A 33 5.75 11.80 24.41
CA SER A 33 6.14 13.09 24.94
C SER A 33 6.07 14.14 23.82
N MET A 34 4.85 14.37 23.34
CA MET A 34 4.57 15.55 22.52
C MET A 34 3.49 16.36 23.21
N GLU A 35 3.73 17.67 23.32
CA GLU A 35 2.65 18.62 23.56
C GLU A 35 1.52 18.35 22.54
N PRO A 36 0.25 18.28 22.98
CA PRO A 36 -0.82 17.79 22.14
C PRO A 36 -1.14 18.76 21.02
N LYS A 37 -0.46 18.65 19.90
CA LYS A 37 -1.06 19.07 18.65
C LYS A 37 -2.14 18.03 18.35
N ASN A 38 -3.39 18.44 18.38
CA ASN A 38 -4.52 17.56 18.14
C ASN A 38 -4.56 17.00 16.70
N TRP A 39 -3.65 17.42 15.83
CA TRP A 39 -3.58 17.01 14.45
C TRP A 39 -2.14 17.09 13.87
N ALA A 40 -1.87 16.29 12.88
CA ALA A 40 -0.65 16.31 12.08
C ALA A 40 -0.97 16.09 10.59
N VAL A 41 -0.18 16.68 9.71
CA VAL A 41 -0.22 16.39 8.25
C VAL A 41 1.10 15.73 7.87
N TRP A 42 1.04 14.76 7.00
CA TRP A 42 2.20 14.04 6.51
C TRP A 42 2.10 13.77 5.00
N SER A 43 3.22 13.51 4.37
CA SER A 43 3.28 13.07 2.98
C SER A 43 4.35 12.01 2.79
N ASN A 44 4.14 11.14 1.81
CA ASN A 44 5.08 10.09 1.44
C ASN A 44 5.11 9.95 -0.08
N GLY A 45 6.31 9.81 -0.64
CA GLY A 45 6.54 9.50 -2.05
C GLY A 45 7.13 8.10 -2.19
N LEU A 46 6.71 7.37 -3.21
CA LEU A 46 7.25 6.06 -3.59
C LEU A 46 7.70 6.11 -5.04
N ILE A 47 8.93 5.69 -5.29
CA ILE A 47 9.44 5.42 -6.63
C ILE A 47 10.04 4.02 -6.59
N SER A 48 9.63 3.16 -7.47
CA SER A 48 10.15 1.80 -7.60
C SER A 48 10.39 1.47 -9.06
N SER A 49 11.51 0.86 -9.36
CA SER A 49 11.78 0.30 -10.67
C SER A 49 12.38 -1.10 -10.52
N GLY A 50 11.97 -2.00 -11.40
CA GLY A 50 12.42 -3.38 -11.38
C GLY A 50 12.33 -3.99 -12.77
N GLY A 51 13.08 -5.07 -12.98
CA GLY A 51 13.05 -5.81 -14.24
C GLY A 51 13.43 -7.26 -14.03
N VAL A 52 12.92 -8.09 -14.92
CA VAL A 52 13.32 -9.48 -15.09
C VAL A 52 13.79 -9.63 -16.52
N ASP A 53 15.01 -10.13 -16.68
CA ASP A 53 15.57 -10.38 -18.00
C ASP A 53 14.88 -11.60 -18.65
N PHE A 54 14.90 -11.62 -19.97
CA PHE A 54 14.40 -12.76 -20.73
C PHE A 54 15.19 -14.02 -20.40
N SER A 55 14.49 -15.11 -20.09
CA SER A 55 15.05 -16.43 -19.99
C SER A 55 14.17 -17.46 -20.71
N VAL A 56 14.69 -18.68 -20.91
CA VAL A 56 13.91 -19.74 -21.56
C VAL A 56 12.68 -20.08 -20.71
N GLY A 57 11.50 -19.76 -21.23
CA GLY A 57 10.21 -19.97 -20.56
C GLY A 57 9.68 -18.78 -19.78
N GLU A 58 10.42 -17.67 -19.69
CA GLU A 58 9.97 -16.44 -19.04
C GLU A 58 10.14 -15.22 -19.95
N LEU A 59 9.09 -14.42 -20.08
CA LEU A 59 9.15 -13.16 -20.81
C LEU A 59 9.88 -12.10 -19.96
N GLY A 60 10.87 -11.45 -20.54
CA GLY A 60 11.50 -10.29 -19.92
C GLY A 60 10.47 -9.16 -19.71
N ARG A 61 10.49 -8.55 -18.54
CA ARG A 61 9.61 -7.42 -18.21
C ARG A 61 10.37 -6.35 -17.45
N ARG A 62 9.95 -5.11 -17.64
CA ARG A 62 10.41 -3.96 -16.85
C ARG A 62 9.18 -3.28 -16.27
N SER A 63 9.21 -3.00 -14.98
CA SER A 63 8.16 -2.24 -14.29
C SER A 63 8.76 -1.00 -13.65
N GLU A 64 8.04 0.09 -13.77
CA GLU A 64 8.32 1.36 -13.11
C GLU A 64 7.02 1.78 -12.41
N SER A 65 7.10 2.12 -11.13
CA SER A 65 5.96 2.63 -10.39
C SER A 65 6.36 3.84 -9.56
N GLU A 66 5.48 4.80 -9.56
CA GLU A 66 5.60 6.01 -8.76
C GLU A 66 4.29 6.32 -8.08
N GLY A 67 4.35 6.99 -6.95
CA GLY A 67 3.16 7.37 -6.23
C GLY A 67 3.45 8.40 -5.15
N PHE A 68 2.44 9.18 -4.87
CA PHE A 68 2.45 10.17 -3.83
C PHE A 68 1.23 9.98 -2.92
N THR A 69 1.45 10.10 -1.63
CA THR A 69 0.41 10.00 -0.62
C THR A 69 0.49 11.22 0.29
N ILE A 70 -0.65 11.82 0.58
CA ILE A 70 -0.79 12.86 1.58
C ILE A 70 -1.87 12.44 2.58
N GLY A 71 -1.65 12.70 3.86
CA GLY A 71 -2.58 12.33 4.90
C GLY A 71 -2.58 13.30 6.06
N ALA A 72 -3.59 13.14 6.91
CA ALA A 72 -3.70 13.88 8.15
C ALA A 72 -4.19 12.96 9.27
N ASP A 73 -3.62 13.17 10.45
CA ASP A 73 -3.89 12.45 11.69
C ASP A 73 -4.53 13.38 12.71
N PHE A 74 -5.49 12.87 13.45
CA PHE A 74 -6.22 13.57 14.48
C PHE A 74 -6.27 12.74 15.77
N ASN A 75 -5.87 13.30 16.88
CA ASN A 75 -6.14 12.71 18.18
C ASN A 75 -7.60 12.99 18.57
N LEU A 76 -8.46 11.98 18.45
CA LEU A 76 -9.87 12.10 18.87
C LEU A 76 -10.02 12.02 20.39
N ALA A 77 -9.11 11.30 21.06
CA ALA A 77 -9.02 11.15 22.51
C ALA A 77 -7.57 10.78 22.87
N GLU A 78 -7.25 10.80 24.16
CA GLU A 78 -5.91 10.39 24.67
C GLU A 78 -5.50 8.97 24.24
N ASN A 79 -6.47 8.13 23.93
CA ASN A 79 -6.27 6.73 23.56
C ASN A 79 -6.75 6.40 22.14
N SER A 80 -7.05 7.39 21.31
CA SER A 80 -7.56 7.15 19.95
C SER A 80 -6.99 8.15 18.95
N LEU A 81 -6.33 7.62 17.93
CA LEU A 81 -5.85 8.35 16.76
C LEU A 81 -6.71 7.94 15.56
N PHE A 82 -7.21 8.93 14.83
CA PHE A 82 -7.90 8.75 13.55
C PHE A 82 -7.12 9.47 12.46
N GLY A 83 -7.08 8.89 11.26
CA GLY A 83 -6.46 9.55 10.13
C GLY A 83 -7.13 9.20 8.82
N PHE A 84 -6.83 10.02 7.82
CA PHE A 84 -7.16 9.76 6.43
C PHE A 84 -5.97 10.07 5.52
N ALA A 85 -5.95 9.42 4.35
CA ALA A 85 -4.92 9.63 3.34
C ALA A 85 -5.51 9.56 1.94
N LEU A 86 -4.96 10.39 1.05
CA LEU A 86 -5.18 10.34 -0.39
C LEU A 86 -3.89 9.85 -1.04
N ARG A 87 -4.00 8.89 -1.92
CA ARG A 87 -2.89 8.35 -2.71
C ARG A 87 -3.22 8.45 -4.19
N ASP A 88 -2.28 8.99 -4.93
CA ASP A 88 -2.19 8.93 -6.38
C ASP A 88 -0.95 8.14 -6.78
N GLY A 89 -1.05 7.27 -7.78
CA GLY A 89 0.07 6.45 -8.21
C GLY A 89 -0.12 5.90 -9.61
N THR A 90 1.00 5.72 -10.28
CA THR A 90 1.07 5.15 -11.63
C THR A 90 2.00 3.94 -11.64
N GLU A 91 1.70 2.98 -12.51
CA GLU A 91 2.54 1.84 -12.79
C GLU A 91 2.63 1.62 -14.31
N ASP A 92 3.84 1.52 -14.81
CA ASP A 92 4.15 1.25 -16.21
C ASP A 92 4.93 -0.07 -16.32
N VAL A 93 4.39 -1.04 -17.03
CA VAL A 93 5.00 -2.35 -17.27
C VAL A 93 5.21 -2.55 -18.76
N LYS A 94 6.47 -2.76 -19.14
CA LYS A 94 6.87 -3.06 -20.53
C LYS A 94 7.32 -4.52 -20.61
N ILE A 95 6.77 -5.24 -21.58
CA ILE A 95 7.17 -6.61 -21.89
C ILE A 95 8.13 -6.55 -23.07
N SER A 96 9.38 -6.96 -22.85
CA SER A 96 10.48 -6.71 -23.77
C SER A 96 10.45 -7.56 -25.03
N THR A 97 9.76 -8.69 -25.05
CA THR A 97 9.80 -9.67 -26.14
C THR A 97 8.80 -9.42 -27.23
N ASP A 98 7.65 -8.81 -26.93
CA ASP A 98 6.57 -8.60 -27.90
C ASP A 98 6.15 -7.12 -28.04
N GLY A 99 6.80 -6.22 -27.28
CA GLY A 99 6.47 -4.80 -27.27
C GLY A 99 5.11 -4.47 -26.65
N SER A 100 4.52 -5.42 -25.93
CA SER A 100 3.31 -5.17 -25.15
C SER A 100 3.62 -4.27 -23.96
N ASN A 101 2.69 -3.41 -23.62
CA ASN A 101 2.78 -2.56 -22.44
C ASN A 101 1.47 -2.56 -21.66
N PHE A 102 1.61 -2.28 -20.39
CA PHE A 102 0.52 -2.11 -19.44
C PHE A 102 0.80 -0.84 -18.62
N ASN A 103 -0.18 0.03 -18.58
CA ASN A 103 -0.12 1.25 -17.80
C ASN A 103 -1.33 1.29 -16.87
N SER A 104 -1.11 1.66 -15.61
CA SER A 104 -2.15 1.69 -14.59
C SER A 104 -2.06 2.98 -13.77
N ASP A 105 -3.16 3.72 -13.71
CA ASP A 105 -3.33 4.89 -12.85
C ASP A 105 -4.25 4.51 -11.69
N ASN A 106 -3.82 4.81 -10.46
CA ASN A 106 -4.51 4.48 -9.24
C ASN A 106 -4.77 5.72 -8.41
N LEU A 107 -6.01 5.93 -8.02
CA LEU A 107 -6.39 6.96 -7.05
C LEU A 107 -7.15 6.29 -5.91
N SER A 108 -6.74 6.55 -4.66
CA SER A 108 -7.42 5.98 -3.50
C SER A 108 -7.53 6.95 -2.33
N ILE A 109 -8.61 6.77 -1.56
CA ILE A 109 -8.80 7.39 -0.26
C ILE A 109 -8.83 6.32 0.80
N SER A 110 -8.13 6.55 1.89
CA SER A 110 -8.01 5.60 3.01
C SER A 110 -8.36 6.29 4.31
N PHE A 111 -8.99 5.55 5.21
CA PHE A 111 -9.29 5.93 6.57
C PHE A 111 -8.67 4.89 7.51
N TYR A 112 -8.11 5.34 8.60
CA TYR A 112 -7.50 4.47 9.59
C TYR A 112 -7.74 5.01 11.00
N ASN A 113 -7.74 4.09 11.94
CA ASN A 113 -7.87 4.40 13.34
C ASN A 113 -6.98 3.46 14.15
N THR A 114 -6.31 4.01 15.14
CA THR A 114 -5.64 3.26 16.20
C THR A 114 -6.31 3.57 17.52
N TRP A 115 -6.85 2.56 18.17
CA TRP A 115 -7.46 2.67 19.47
C TRP A 115 -6.71 1.84 20.52
N LYS A 116 -6.39 2.48 21.64
CA LYS A 116 -5.70 1.87 22.78
C LYS A 116 -6.67 1.70 23.97
N PRO A 117 -7.47 0.60 24.02
CA PRO A 117 -8.47 0.40 25.06
C PRO A 117 -7.86 0.26 26.45
N LYS A 118 -6.64 -0.29 26.53
CA LYS A 118 -5.87 -0.47 27.78
C LYS A 118 -4.38 -0.40 27.45
N GLU A 119 -3.57 -0.21 28.48
CA GLU A 119 -2.13 -0.27 28.32
C GLU A 119 -1.69 -1.62 27.75
N GLY A 120 -0.82 -1.58 26.75
CA GLY A 120 -0.34 -2.75 26.01
C GLY A 120 -1.30 -3.32 24.96
N ASN A 121 -2.53 -2.81 24.81
CA ASN A 121 -3.50 -3.29 23.82
C ASN A 121 -3.75 -2.21 22.78
N PHE A 122 -3.68 -2.59 21.49
CA PHE A 122 -3.95 -1.70 20.36
C PHE A 122 -4.87 -2.40 19.36
N ILE A 123 -5.84 -1.67 18.85
CA ILE A 123 -6.70 -2.08 17.76
C ILE A 123 -6.48 -1.08 16.63
N ASP A 124 -5.91 -1.57 15.53
CA ASP A 124 -5.73 -0.79 14.31
C ASP A 124 -6.81 -1.21 13.32
N THR A 125 -7.50 -0.23 12.76
CA THR A 125 -8.48 -0.46 11.70
C THR A 125 -8.08 0.36 10.48
N PHE A 126 -8.31 -0.20 9.31
CA PHE A 126 -8.00 0.43 8.02
C PHE A 126 -9.14 0.15 7.04
N LEU A 127 -9.55 1.16 6.29
CA LEU A 127 -10.52 1.05 5.20
C LEU A 127 -10.06 1.93 4.04
N SER A 128 -10.03 1.37 2.85
CA SER A 128 -9.61 2.08 1.64
C SER A 128 -10.60 1.85 0.51
N PHE A 129 -10.82 2.91 -0.27
CA PHE A 129 -11.59 2.91 -1.50
C PHE A 129 -10.68 3.44 -2.61
N GLY A 130 -10.62 2.72 -3.71
CA GLY A 130 -9.78 3.10 -4.83
C GLY A 130 -10.47 2.92 -6.18
N GLU A 131 -10.02 3.71 -7.15
CA GLU A 131 -10.31 3.52 -8.57
C GLU A 131 -8.99 3.30 -9.29
N THR A 132 -8.98 2.31 -10.18
CA THR A 132 -7.84 2.00 -11.04
C THR A 132 -8.28 2.07 -12.49
N THR A 133 -7.56 2.84 -13.30
CA THR A 133 -7.68 2.84 -14.74
C THR A 133 -6.47 2.14 -15.34
N GLN A 134 -6.71 1.10 -16.11
CA GLN A 134 -5.66 0.31 -16.79
C GLN A 134 -5.78 0.47 -18.30
N VAL A 135 -4.65 0.72 -18.95
CA VAL A 135 -4.53 0.72 -20.40
C VAL A 135 -3.51 -0.33 -20.80
N THR A 136 -3.95 -1.29 -21.59
CA THR A 136 -3.09 -2.37 -22.07
C THR A 136 -2.95 -2.23 -23.59
N SER A 137 -1.74 -2.34 -24.10
CA SER A 137 -1.47 -2.45 -25.53
C SER A 137 -0.69 -3.73 -25.79
N ARG A 138 -1.16 -4.53 -26.73
CA ARG A 138 -0.55 -5.79 -27.12
C ARG A 138 -0.33 -5.85 -28.62
N ILE A 139 0.84 -6.32 -29.05
CA ILE A 139 1.11 -6.63 -30.45
C ILE A 139 0.60 -8.04 -30.75
N VAL A 140 -0.39 -8.17 -31.63
CA VAL A 140 -1.00 -9.46 -32.00
C VAL A 140 -0.45 -10.03 -33.31
N ASP A 141 0.15 -9.20 -34.15
CA ASP A 141 0.85 -9.61 -35.35
C ASP A 141 2.15 -8.81 -35.49
N VAL A 142 3.26 -9.50 -35.25
CA VAL A 142 4.60 -8.90 -35.30
C VAL A 142 5.00 -8.51 -36.70
N ALA A 143 4.58 -9.28 -37.70
CA ALA A 143 4.93 -9.03 -39.10
C ALA A 143 4.30 -7.74 -39.63
N ASN A 144 3.07 -7.46 -39.25
CA ASN A 144 2.31 -6.27 -39.67
C ASN A 144 2.26 -5.18 -38.56
N ASN A 145 2.92 -5.38 -37.44
CA ASN A 145 2.90 -4.47 -36.27
C ASN A 145 1.46 -4.10 -35.84
N THR A 146 0.55 -5.08 -35.89
CA THR A 146 -0.84 -4.89 -35.52
C THR A 146 -0.96 -4.82 -34.02
N LYS A 147 -1.43 -3.70 -33.50
CA LYS A 147 -1.64 -3.45 -32.08
C LYS A 147 -3.12 -3.51 -31.71
N VAL A 148 -3.41 -4.15 -30.58
CA VAL A 148 -4.72 -4.11 -29.95
C VAL A 148 -4.56 -3.41 -28.61
N ALA A 149 -5.41 -2.43 -28.32
CA ALA A 149 -5.43 -1.72 -27.07
C ALA A 149 -6.74 -1.98 -26.33
N GLY A 150 -6.66 -2.12 -25.01
CA GLY A 150 -7.81 -2.25 -24.12
C GLY A 150 -7.72 -1.24 -22.99
N LYS A 151 -8.88 -0.77 -22.53
CA LYS A 151 -8.98 0.08 -21.34
C LYS A 151 -9.95 -0.57 -20.35
N LEU A 152 -9.51 -0.72 -19.11
CA LEU A 152 -10.31 -1.25 -18.00
C LEU A 152 -10.37 -0.19 -16.90
N LYS A 153 -11.55 0.00 -16.31
CA LYS A 153 -11.74 0.74 -15.07
C LYS A 153 -12.25 -0.20 -14.02
N SER A 154 -11.65 -0.18 -12.84
CA SER A 154 -12.05 -0.99 -11.70
C SER A 154 -12.13 -0.15 -10.43
N GLN A 155 -13.04 -0.52 -9.54
CA GLN A 155 -13.15 0.03 -8.20
C GLN A 155 -12.75 -1.04 -7.20
N GLN A 156 -12.08 -0.62 -6.14
CA GLN A 156 -11.56 -1.50 -5.12
C GLN A 156 -12.00 -1.00 -3.74
N ILE A 157 -12.35 -1.94 -2.90
CA ILE A 157 -12.60 -1.70 -1.48
C ILE A 157 -11.71 -2.66 -0.71
N PHE A 158 -10.95 -2.13 0.22
CA PHE A 158 -10.10 -2.92 1.08
C PHE A 158 -10.33 -2.54 2.55
N GLY A 159 -10.42 -3.54 3.43
CA GLY A 159 -10.55 -3.36 4.86
C GLY A 159 -9.62 -4.28 5.63
N ALA A 160 -9.05 -3.79 6.73
CA ALA A 160 -8.22 -4.58 7.63
C ALA A 160 -8.45 -4.19 9.09
N VAL A 161 -8.40 -5.17 9.97
CA VAL A 161 -8.40 -4.97 11.42
C VAL A 161 -7.22 -5.76 11.99
N LYS A 162 -6.41 -5.09 12.79
CA LYS A 162 -5.28 -5.69 13.48
C LYS A 162 -5.42 -5.48 14.98
N TYR A 163 -5.29 -6.53 15.74
CA TYR A 163 -5.24 -6.50 17.19
C TYR A 163 -3.84 -6.83 17.68
N ASN A 164 -3.27 -5.94 18.46
CA ASN A 164 -1.97 -6.11 19.11
C ASN A 164 -2.17 -6.18 20.61
N PHE A 165 -1.57 -7.17 21.24
CA PHE A 165 -1.57 -7.37 22.66
C PHE A 165 -0.15 -7.53 23.16
N ALA A 166 0.26 -6.69 24.11
CA ALA A 166 1.53 -6.81 24.80
C ALA A 166 1.29 -7.00 26.29
N LYS A 167 1.88 -8.03 26.88
CA LYS A 167 1.85 -8.26 28.32
C LYS A 167 3.26 -8.51 28.83
N ASN A 168 3.63 -7.74 29.83
CA ASN A 168 4.91 -7.90 30.52
C ASN A 168 4.71 -8.78 31.75
N PHE A 169 5.48 -9.87 31.83
CA PHE A 169 5.60 -10.72 33.01
C PHE A 169 7.04 -10.64 33.50
N LYS A 170 7.29 -9.83 34.53
CA LYS A 170 8.64 -9.60 35.10
C LYS A 170 9.65 -9.29 33.98
N ASP A 171 10.51 -10.25 33.63
CA ASP A 171 11.56 -10.07 32.64
C ASP A 171 11.19 -10.59 31.24
N ILE A 172 9.93 -11.01 31.02
CA ILE A 172 9.45 -11.56 29.74
C ILE A 172 8.35 -10.67 29.17
N THR A 173 8.56 -10.15 27.97
CA THR A 173 7.53 -9.45 27.20
C THR A 173 6.91 -10.40 26.20
N PHE A 174 5.61 -10.63 26.32
CA PHE A 174 4.84 -11.43 25.38
C PHE A 174 4.06 -10.50 24.45
N ASN A 175 4.38 -10.56 23.14
CA ASN A 175 3.69 -9.82 22.10
C ASN A 175 2.92 -10.80 21.22
N ASN A 176 1.65 -10.57 21.04
CA ASN A 176 0.81 -11.29 20.09
C ASN A 176 0.11 -10.29 19.16
N TYR A 177 0.00 -10.64 17.90
CA TYR A 177 -0.82 -9.89 16.95
C TYR A 177 -1.68 -10.85 16.14
N SER A 178 -2.88 -10.42 15.82
CA SER A 178 -3.77 -11.09 14.86
C SER A 178 -4.32 -10.06 13.88
N SER A 179 -4.44 -10.43 12.60
CA SER A 179 -4.99 -9.58 11.56
C SER A 179 -6.07 -10.32 10.79
N LEU A 180 -7.10 -9.58 10.38
CA LEU A 180 -8.13 -9.99 9.45
C LEU A 180 -8.11 -8.98 8.30
N ASN A 181 -8.04 -9.49 7.06
CA ASN A 181 -8.02 -8.69 5.84
C ASN A 181 -9.20 -9.08 4.96
#